data_ad49e6651edaa9f4714e78fc6938c337
#
_entry.id   ad49e6651edaa9f4714e78fc6938c337
#
_cell.length_a   1.000
_cell.length_b   1.000
_cell.length_c   1.000
_cell.angle_alpha   90.00
_cell.angle_beta   90.00
_cell.angle_gamma   90.00
#
_symmetry.space_group_name_H-M   'P 1'
#
loop_
_entity.id
_entity.type
_entity.pdbx_description
1 polymer ?
#
loop_
_entity_poly.entity_id
_entity_poly.type
_entity_poly.pdbx_seq_one_letter_code
_entity_poly.pdbx_strand_id
1 'polypeptide(L)'
;MPRSVNSVASRARRKKILKQAKGYFGRRKNVYTVAKNAVEKGMLYSYRDRKNKKRTFRALWIQRINAGARQYGMSYSQFMGKVKANNIELNRKVLADLAMNNPEAFKAVVDTVK
;
A
#
# COMPACT_ATOMS: atom_id res chain seq x y z
N MET A 1 3.49 -24.64 49.48
CA MET A 1 2.91 -24.39 48.16
C MET A 1 3.32 -23.01 47.68
N PRO A 2 3.90 -22.92 46.50
CA PRO A 2 4.20 -21.59 45.93
C PRO A 2 2.91 -20.82 45.63
N ARG A 3 2.94 -19.54 45.93
CA ARG A 3 1.80 -18.67 45.57
C ARG A 3 1.88 -18.28 44.09
N SER A 4 0.72 -18.15 43.49
CA SER A 4 0.63 -17.57 42.17
C SER A 4 0.98 -16.09 42.24
N VAL A 5 1.98 -15.64 41.45
CA VAL A 5 2.43 -14.26 41.45
C VAL A 5 2.40 -13.70 40.05
N ASN A 6 2.25 -12.38 39.95
CA ASN A 6 2.25 -11.66 38.66
C ASN A 6 1.12 -12.08 37.71
N SER A 7 0.05 -12.69 38.24
CA SER A 7 -1.04 -13.19 37.42
C SER A 7 -1.79 -12.07 36.69
N VAL A 8 -1.97 -10.91 37.34
CA VAL A 8 -2.66 -9.77 36.74
C VAL A 8 -1.89 -9.26 35.51
N ALA A 9 -0.58 -9.07 35.68
CA ALA A 9 0.27 -8.58 34.58
C ALA A 9 0.35 -9.59 33.42
N SER A 10 0.52 -10.88 33.77
CA SER A 10 0.56 -11.95 32.77
C SER A 10 -0.73 -12.03 31.97
N ARG A 11 -1.88 -11.96 32.65
CA ARG A 11 -3.18 -12.00 32.02
C ARG A 11 -3.41 -10.80 31.11
N ALA A 12 -2.95 -9.62 31.54
CA ALA A 12 -3.04 -8.39 30.72
C ALA A 12 -2.26 -8.54 29.43
N ARG A 13 -1.05 -9.09 29.49
CA ARG A 13 -0.22 -9.34 28.29
C ARG A 13 -0.90 -10.30 27.33
N ARG A 14 -1.49 -11.38 27.86
CA ARG A 14 -2.23 -12.35 27.03
C ARG A 14 -3.44 -11.73 26.36
N LYS A 15 -4.21 -10.95 27.11
CA LYS A 15 -5.39 -10.26 26.58
C LYS A 15 -5.03 -9.27 25.48
N LYS A 16 -3.89 -8.60 25.61
CA LYS A 16 -3.40 -7.66 24.61
C LYS A 16 -3.18 -8.37 23.27
N ILE A 17 -2.52 -9.53 23.29
CA ILE A 17 -2.28 -10.33 22.09
C ILE A 17 -3.59 -10.85 21.50
N LEU A 18 -4.47 -11.39 22.35
CA LEU A 18 -5.75 -11.91 21.90
C LEU A 18 -6.65 -10.84 21.29
N LYS A 19 -6.57 -9.62 21.82
CA LYS A 19 -7.30 -8.48 21.26
C LYS A 19 -6.84 -8.17 19.83
N GLN A 20 -5.54 -8.24 19.57
CA GLN A 20 -4.98 -8.04 18.24
C GLN A 20 -5.34 -9.18 17.28
N ALA A 21 -5.64 -10.37 17.81
CA ALA A 21 -5.99 -11.55 17.01
C ALA A 21 -7.49 -11.66 16.70
N LYS A 22 -8.30 -10.70 17.13
CA LYS A 22 -9.74 -10.72 16.85
C LYS A 22 -10.02 -10.81 15.35
N GLY A 23 -10.95 -11.67 14.99
CA GLY A 23 -11.31 -11.88 13.60
C GLY A 23 -10.46 -12.91 12.86
N TYR A 24 -9.44 -13.46 13.50
CA TYR A 24 -8.61 -14.50 12.89
C TYR A 24 -9.37 -15.82 12.77
N PHE A 25 -9.00 -16.61 11.78
CA PHE A 25 -9.69 -17.86 11.47
C PHE A 25 -9.44 -18.91 12.56
N GLY A 26 -10.51 -19.58 12.96
CA GLY A 26 -10.47 -20.73 13.87
C GLY A 26 -9.85 -20.39 15.22
N ARG A 27 -8.97 -21.26 15.69
CA ARG A 27 -8.32 -21.10 17.01
C ARG A 27 -7.28 -19.99 17.05
N ARG A 28 -6.92 -19.43 15.94
CA ARG A 28 -5.95 -18.31 15.89
C ARG A 28 -6.47 -17.05 16.57
N LYS A 29 -7.76 -16.95 16.82
CA LYS A 29 -8.37 -15.80 17.48
C LYS A 29 -8.45 -15.93 19.00
N ASN A 30 -8.47 -17.16 19.57
CA ASN A 30 -8.77 -17.37 20.97
C ASN A 30 -7.81 -18.28 21.73
N VAL A 31 -6.94 -19.03 21.07
CA VAL A 31 -5.89 -19.82 21.72
C VAL A 31 -4.61 -19.00 21.75
N TYR A 32 -4.13 -18.66 22.95
CA TYR A 32 -3.02 -17.71 23.11
C TYR A 32 -1.76 -18.09 22.33
N THR A 33 -1.32 -19.35 22.46
CA THR A 33 -0.08 -19.78 21.81
C THR A 33 -0.13 -19.66 20.29
N VAL A 34 -1.27 -20.06 19.71
CA VAL A 34 -1.49 -19.94 18.28
C VAL A 34 -1.71 -18.48 17.85
N ALA A 35 -2.48 -17.74 18.66
CA ALA A 35 -2.74 -16.32 18.42
C ALA A 35 -1.46 -15.49 18.44
N LYS A 36 -0.57 -15.78 19.39
CA LYS A 36 0.72 -15.09 19.50
C LYS A 36 1.53 -15.24 18.22
N ASN A 37 1.67 -16.47 17.73
CA ASN A 37 2.40 -16.74 16.51
C ASN A 37 1.75 -16.06 15.28
N ALA A 38 0.44 -16.11 15.20
CA ALA A 38 -0.31 -15.50 14.11
C ALA A 38 -0.17 -13.97 14.10
N VAL A 39 -0.25 -13.34 15.28
CA VAL A 39 -0.09 -11.87 15.43
C VAL A 39 1.32 -11.44 15.07
N GLU A 40 2.33 -12.15 15.57
CA GLU A 40 3.74 -11.83 15.26
C GLU A 40 4.01 -11.94 13.77
N LYS A 41 3.52 -13.01 13.13
CA LYS A 41 3.68 -13.19 11.68
C LYS A 41 2.93 -12.10 10.92
N GLY A 42 1.76 -11.72 11.39
CA GLY A 42 0.98 -10.62 10.82
C GLY A 42 1.72 -9.29 10.90
N MET A 43 2.44 -9.04 11.98
CA MET A 43 3.27 -7.83 12.12
C MET A 43 4.41 -7.80 11.12
N LEU A 44 5.06 -8.95 10.87
CA LEU A 44 6.10 -9.07 9.85
C LEU A 44 5.52 -8.80 8.46
N TYR A 45 4.36 -9.36 8.17
CA TYR A 45 3.67 -9.11 6.91
C TYR A 45 3.28 -7.63 6.77
N SER A 46 2.82 -6.99 7.85
CA SER A 46 2.49 -5.57 7.83
C SER A 46 3.69 -4.71 7.45
N TYR A 47 4.86 -5.01 8.03
CA TYR A 47 6.09 -4.29 7.72
C TYR A 47 6.46 -4.46 6.24
N ARG A 48 6.48 -5.71 5.78
CA ARG A 48 6.80 -6.02 4.38
C ARG A 48 5.81 -5.37 3.42
N ASP A 49 4.52 -5.49 3.73
CA ASP A 49 3.46 -5.07 2.81
C ASP A 49 3.29 -3.55 2.76
N ARG A 50 3.68 -2.83 3.82
CA ARG A 50 3.75 -1.36 3.74
C ARG A 50 4.77 -0.92 2.69
N LYS A 51 5.89 -1.62 2.59
CA LYS A 51 6.89 -1.37 1.54
C LYS A 51 6.38 -1.80 0.16
N ASN A 52 5.77 -2.98 0.08
CA ASN A 52 5.22 -3.50 -1.17
C ASN A 52 4.05 -2.66 -1.69
N LYS A 53 3.26 -2.08 -0.80
CA LYS A 53 2.15 -1.20 -1.17
C LYS A 53 2.63 -0.04 -2.05
N LYS A 54 3.73 0.58 -1.67
CA LYS A 54 4.31 1.70 -2.42
C LYS A 54 4.71 1.26 -3.83
N ARG A 55 5.35 0.09 -3.94
CA ARG A 55 5.76 -0.47 -5.24
C ARG A 55 4.58 -0.84 -6.11
N THR A 56 3.57 -1.44 -5.51
CA THR A 56 2.36 -1.88 -6.20
C THR A 56 1.58 -0.69 -6.76
N PHE A 57 1.40 0.36 -5.97
CA PHE A 57 0.71 1.56 -6.42
C PHE A 57 1.50 2.29 -7.50
N ARG A 58 2.83 2.34 -7.38
CA ARG A 58 3.64 2.96 -8.42
C ARG A 58 3.49 2.22 -9.75
N ALA A 59 3.48 0.88 -9.74
CA ALA A 59 3.25 0.09 -10.94
C ALA A 59 1.87 0.38 -11.54
N LEU A 60 0.85 0.52 -10.71
CA LEU A 60 -0.50 0.85 -11.15
C LEU A 60 -0.56 2.24 -11.80
N TRP A 61 0.10 3.24 -11.18
CA TRP A 61 0.17 4.59 -11.75
C TRP A 61 0.83 4.58 -13.12
N ILE A 62 1.92 3.83 -13.25
CA ILE A 62 2.63 3.70 -14.54
C ILE A 62 1.71 3.11 -15.60
N GLN A 63 0.94 2.08 -15.28
CA GLN A 63 -0.02 1.48 -16.21
C GLN A 63 -1.08 2.48 -16.66
N ARG A 64 -1.62 3.24 -15.72
CA ARG A 64 -2.64 4.24 -16.02
C ARG A 64 -2.11 5.37 -16.90
N ILE A 65 -0.92 5.87 -16.58
CA ILE A 65 -0.25 6.91 -17.37
C ILE A 65 0.04 6.40 -18.78
N ASN A 66 0.55 5.17 -18.89
CA ASN A 66 0.84 4.55 -20.17
C ASN A 66 -0.41 4.42 -21.04
N ALA A 67 -1.51 3.94 -20.45
CA ALA A 67 -2.78 3.83 -21.17
C ALA A 67 -3.27 5.20 -21.67
N GLY A 68 -3.19 6.22 -20.81
CA GLY A 68 -3.58 7.58 -21.19
C GLY A 68 -2.69 8.16 -22.29
N ALA A 69 -1.38 7.99 -22.16
CA ALA A 69 -0.42 8.50 -23.14
C ALA A 69 -0.59 7.83 -24.51
N ARG A 70 -0.88 6.54 -24.53
CA ARG A 70 -1.08 5.79 -25.77
C ARG A 70 -2.31 6.25 -26.55
N GLN A 71 -3.31 6.78 -25.87
CA GLN A 71 -4.47 7.38 -26.54
C GLN A 71 -4.07 8.57 -27.41
N TYR A 72 -2.92 9.20 -27.12
CA TYR A 72 -2.40 10.36 -27.85
C TYR A 72 -1.14 10.02 -28.64
N GLY A 73 -0.89 8.73 -28.88
CA GLY A 73 0.19 8.25 -29.73
C GLY A 73 1.57 8.22 -29.12
N MET A 74 1.67 8.31 -27.79
CA MET A 74 2.95 8.24 -27.07
C MET A 74 3.02 7.03 -26.16
N SER A 75 4.23 6.46 -26.02
CA SER A 75 4.48 5.46 -24.98
C SER A 75 4.73 6.14 -23.65
N TYR A 76 4.68 5.36 -22.55
CA TYR A 76 4.98 5.88 -21.22
C TYR A 76 6.36 6.54 -21.15
N SER A 77 7.38 5.88 -21.69
CA SER A 77 8.76 6.39 -21.66
C SER A 77 8.90 7.72 -22.40
N GLN A 78 8.28 7.82 -23.58
CA GLN A 78 8.28 9.06 -24.36
C GLN A 78 7.58 10.18 -23.62
N PHE A 79 6.39 9.89 -23.06
CA PHE A 79 5.62 10.87 -22.31
C PHE A 79 6.38 11.38 -21.09
N MET A 80 6.91 10.47 -20.26
CA MET A 80 7.63 10.86 -19.06
C MET A 80 8.94 11.59 -19.37
N GLY A 81 9.61 11.20 -20.44
CA GLY A 81 10.80 11.91 -20.92
C GLY A 81 10.49 13.37 -21.29
N LYS A 82 9.38 13.57 -22.00
CA LYS A 82 8.94 14.92 -22.38
C LYS A 82 8.47 15.76 -21.21
N VAL A 83 7.78 15.15 -20.24
CA VAL A 83 7.37 15.81 -19.01
C VAL A 83 8.59 16.34 -18.24
N LYS A 84 9.64 15.54 -18.13
CA LYS A 84 10.87 15.94 -17.49
C LYS A 84 11.60 17.04 -18.26
N ALA A 85 11.65 16.91 -19.59
CA ALA A 85 12.29 17.88 -20.46
C ALA A 85 11.63 19.26 -20.38
N ASN A 86 10.33 19.32 -20.13
CA ASN A 86 9.57 20.54 -20.00
C ASN A 86 9.50 21.05 -18.54
N ASN A 87 10.26 20.45 -17.62
CA ASN A 87 10.31 20.83 -16.22
C ASN A 87 8.94 20.84 -15.51
N ILE A 88 8.06 19.93 -15.90
CA ILE A 88 6.74 19.77 -15.25
C ILE A 88 6.92 18.93 -13.99
N GLU A 89 6.56 19.51 -12.84
CA GLU A 89 6.76 18.90 -11.52
C GLU A 89 5.54 18.12 -11.04
N LEU A 90 4.88 17.39 -11.93
CA LEU A 90 3.79 16.49 -11.55
C LEU A 90 4.34 15.09 -11.33
N ASN A 91 3.99 14.50 -10.18
CA ASN A 91 4.41 13.14 -9.89
C ASN A 91 3.48 12.11 -10.57
N ARG A 92 3.89 10.86 -10.54
CA ARG A 92 3.15 9.78 -11.21
C ARG A 92 1.76 9.58 -10.64
N LYS A 93 1.59 9.77 -9.34
CA LYS A 93 0.30 9.65 -8.68
C LYS A 93 -0.71 10.65 -9.25
N VAL A 94 -0.30 11.91 -9.34
CA VAL A 94 -1.15 12.98 -9.88
C VAL A 94 -1.46 12.75 -11.35
N LEU A 95 -0.45 12.39 -12.14
CA LEU A 95 -0.65 12.13 -13.58
C LEU A 95 -1.59 10.95 -13.83
N ALA A 96 -1.48 9.89 -13.03
CA ALA A 96 -2.38 8.74 -13.12
C ALA A 96 -3.81 9.11 -12.75
N ASP A 97 -3.98 9.93 -11.73
CA ASP A 97 -5.30 10.43 -11.33
C ASP A 97 -5.94 11.28 -12.43
N LEU A 98 -5.19 12.17 -13.03
CA LEU A 98 -5.66 12.99 -14.15
C LEU A 98 -6.06 12.11 -15.34
N ALA A 99 -5.26 11.10 -15.66
CA ALA A 99 -5.53 10.21 -16.78
C ALA A 99 -6.84 9.44 -16.60
N MET A 100 -7.19 9.09 -15.36
CA MET A 100 -8.37 8.30 -15.07
C MET A 100 -9.61 9.15 -14.81
N ASN A 101 -9.47 10.17 -13.96
CA ASN A 101 -10.61 10.93 -13.45
C ASN A 101 -10.82 12.28 -14.13
N ASN A 102 -9.80 12.80 -14.79
CA ASN A 102 -9.89 14.10 -15.47
C ASN A 102 -9.12 14.04 -16.81
N PRO A 103 -9.67 13.34 -17.83
CA PRO A 103 -8.98 13.17 -19.10
C PRO A 103 -8.66 14.49 -19.82
N GLU A 104 -9.48 15.53 -19.64
CA GLU A 104 -9.26 16.84 -20.25
C GLU A 104 -7.97 17.49 -19.73
N ALA A 105 -7.76 17.43 -18.40
CA ALA A 105 -6.54 17.95 -17.79
C ALA A 105 -5.33 17.15 -18.24
N PHE A 106 -5.45 15.83 -18.34
CA PHE A 106 -4.37 14.98 -18.83
C PHE A 106 -4.03 15.32 -20.29
N LYS A 107 -5.05 15.54 -21.13
CA LYS A 107 -4.86 15.96 -22.51
C LYS A 107 -4.11 17.29 -22.59
N ALA A 108 -4.44 18.23 -21.71
CA ALA A 108 -3.76 19.52 -21.65
C ALA A 108 -2.27 19.34 -21.37
N VAL A 109 -1.91 18.43 -20.47
CA VAL A 109 -0.51 18.10 -20.17
C VAL A 109 0.16 17.49 -21.41
N VAL A 110 -0.51 16.56 -22.07
CA VAL A 110 0.00 15.93 -23.30
C VAL A 110 0.27 16.98 -24.37
N ASP A 111 -0.68 17.87 -24.59
CA ASP A 111 -0.55 18.93 -25.61
C ASP A 111 0.59 19.90 -25.30
N THR A 112 0.82 20.18 -24.01
CA THR A 112 1.92 21.04 -23.56
C THR A 112 3.29 20.42 -23.87
N VAL A 113 3.43 19.10 -23.73
CA VAL A 113 4.72 18.41 -23.90
C VAL A 113 4.91 17.82 -25.30
N LYS A 114 3.89 17.80 -26.12
CA LYS A 114 3.88 17.15 -27.45
C LYS A 114 4.70 17.91 -28.56
#